data_816a5148e1b5494d21a2a82c92b05a5e
#
_entry.id   816a5148e1b5494d21a2a82c92b05a5e
#
_cell.length_a   1.000
_cell.length_b   1.000
_cell.length_c   1.000
_cell.angle_alpha   90.00
_cell.angle_beta   90.00
_cell.angle_gamma   90.00
#
_symmetry.space_group_name_H-M   'P 1'
#
loop_
_entity.id
_entity.type
_entity.pdbx_description
1 polymer ?
#
loop_
_entity_poly.entity_id
_entity_poly.type
_entity_poly.pdbx_seq_one_letter_code
_entity_poly.pdbx_strand_id
1 'polypeptide(L)'
;MNLLIEFIGLIFIFLGLIGSFIPLIPSPITSWFGFLILYFSSNNTISFKFLIFTLIISILFFLGDFFLPLITAKKFGSSKKGILGTGIGLFLGFFILGPVGLILGACIGAFVGEIINNKRGDKILGILVASIIAVLSGIILKFLVSLVFLFIYLEKIIKIYF
;
A
#
# COMPACT_ATOMS: atom_id res chain seq x y z
N MET A 1 -24.07 -7.97 -21.99
CA MET A 1 -24.09 -7.44 -20.62
C MET A 1 -22.75 -7.65 -19.88
N ASN A 2 -22.03 -8.71 -20.19
CA ASN A 2 -20.74 -9.05 -19.54
C ASN A 2 -19.60 -8.08 -19.89
N LEU A 3 -19.50 -7.60 -21.12
CA LEU A 3 -18.45 -6.67 -21.57
C LEU A 3 -18.37 -5.37 -20.74
N LEU A 4 -19.52 -4.78 -20.40
CA LEU A 4 -19.58 -3.57 -19.59
C LEU A 4 -19.09 -3.82 -18.17
N ILE A 5 -19.45 -4.96 -17.57
CA ILE A 5 -19.06 -5.34 -16.21
C ILE A 5 -17.55 -5.63 -16.17
N GLU A 6 -17.02 -6.34 -17.17
CA GLU A 6 -15.60 -6.62 -17.30
C GLU A 6 -14.78 -5.34 -17.52
N PHE A 7 -15.31 -4.39 -18.31
CA PHE A 7 -14.67 -3.08 -18.48
C PHE A 7 -14.62 -2.28 -17.17
N ILE A 8 -15.70 -2.32 -16.38
CA ILE A 8 -15.71 -1.71 -15.05
C ILE A 8 -14.66 -2.37 -14.16
N GLY A 9 -14.54 -3.69 -14.16
CA GLY A 9 -13.51 -4.41 -13.43
C GLY A 9 -12.10 -3.98 -13.85
N LEU A 10 -11.87 -3.78 -15.16
CA LEU A 10 -10.60 -3.29 -15.69
C LEU A 10 -10.27 -1.88 -15.17
N ILE A 11 -11.28 -1.00 -15.09
CA ILE A 11 -11.10 0.33 -14.51
C ILE A 11 -10.62 0.23 -13.06
N PHE A 12 -11.20 -0.66 -12.24
CA PHE A 12 -10.75 -0.86 -10.86
C PHE A 12 -9.32 -1.39 -10.77
N ILE A 13 -8.90 -2.27 -11.68
CA ILE A 13 -7.50 -2.72 -11.77
C ILE A 13 -6.57 -1.54 -12.07
N PHE A 14 -6.91 -0.70 -13.05
CA PHE A 14 -6.11 0.48 -13.40
C PHE A 14 -6.10 1.53 -12.26
N LEU A 15 -7.24 1.76 -11.61
CA LEU A 15 -7.31 2.63 -10.43
C LEU A 15 -6.40 2.12 -9.31
N GLY A 16 -6.34 0.82 -9.09
CA GLY A 16 -5.42 0.24 -8.13
C GLY A 16 -3.95 0.39 -8.54
N LEU A 17 -3.62 0.26 -9.82
CA LEU A 17 -2.27 0.47 -10.34
C LEU A 17 -1.83 1.93 -10.15
N ILE A 18 -2.68 2.89 -10.53
CA ILE A 18 -2.45 4.33 -10.32
C ILE A 18 -2.41 4.65 -8.83
N GLY A 19 -3.27 4.02 -8.05
CA GLY A 19 -3.35 4.15 -6.60
C GLY A 19 -2.10 3.71 -5.86
N SER A 20 -1.21 2.91 -6.49
CA SER A 20 0.08 2.59 -5.87
C SER A 20 1.00 3.81 -5.75
N PHE A 21 0.85 4.79 -6.64
CA PHE A 21 1.56 6.07 -6.59
C PHE A 21 0.80 7.15 -5.83
N ILE A 22 -0.54 7.06 -5.85
CA ILE A 22 -1.42 7.99 -5.15
C ILE A 22 -1.97 7.26 -3.91
N PRO A 23 -1.38 7.44 -2.73
CA PRO A 23 -1.74 6.72 -1.52
C PRO A 23 -3.14 7.07 -0.98
N LEU A 24 -3.94 7.89 -1.65
CA LEU A 24 -5.37 8.11 -1.37
C LEU A 24 -6.20 6.85 -1.68
N ILE A 25 -5.75 6.07 -2.64
CA ILE A 25 -6.43 4.87 -3.10
C ILE A 25 -5.69 3.67 -2.49
N PRO A 26 -6.33 2.86 -1.66
CA PRO A 26 -5.69 1.70 -1.04
C PRO A 26 -5.42 0.62 -2.09
N SER A 27 -4.36 0.82 -2.87
CA SER A 27 -3.79 -0.21 -3.74
C SER A 27 -3.13 -1.29 -2.86
N PRO A 28 -3.18 -2.56 -3.15
CA PRO A 28 -3.87 -3.33 -4.20
C PRO A 28 -5.34 -3.70 -3.90
N ILE A 29 -5.95 -3.21 -2.81
CA ILE A 29 -7.35 -3.52 -2.47
C ILE A 29 -8.27 -3.04 -3.60
N THR A 30 -8.00 -1.86 -4.16
CA THR A 30 -8.79 -1.34 -5.28
C THR A 30 -8.69 -2.25 -6.50
N SER A 31 -7.50 -2.77 -6.83
CA SER A 31 -7.33 -3.77 -7.89
C SER A 31 -8.08 -5.07 -7.58
N TRP A 32 -8.15 -5.49 -6.32
CA TRP A 32 -8.90 -6.67 -5.93
C TRP A 32 -10.40 -6.56 -6.22
N PHE A 33 -11.00 -5.37 -6.10
CA PHE A 33 -12.38 -5.15 -6.52
C PHE A 33 -12.61 -5.45 -8.02
N GLY A 34 -11.60 -5.26 -8.85
CA GLY A 34 -11.65 -5.69 -10.26
C GLY A 34 -11.86 -7.20 -10.40
N PHE A 35 -11.13 -8.01 -9.61
CA PHE A 35 -11.35 -9.46 -9.58
C PHE A 35 -12.70 -9.86 -9.00
N LEU A 36 -13.18 -9.13 -7.99
CA LEU A 36 -14.51 -9.35 -7.42
C LEU A 36 -15.60 -9.14 -8.46
N ILE A 37 -15.50 -8.06 -9.23
CA ILE A 37 -16.44 -7.75 -10.32
C ILE A 37 -16.39 -8.85 -11.39
N LEU A 38 -15.21 -9.30 -11.77
CA LEU A 38 -15.04 -10.36 -12.76
C LEU A 38 -15.59 -11.71 -12.25
N TYR A 39 -15.46 -12.00 -10.95
CA TYR A 39 -16.03 -13.18 -10.32
C TYR A 39 -17.56 -13.26 -10.46
N PHE A 40 -18.25 -12.12 -10.30
CA PHE A 40 -19.69 -12.06 -10.46
C PHE A 40 -20.16 -11.98 -11.94
N SER A 41 -19.27 -11.54 -12.84
CA SER A 41 -19.60 -11.35 -14.27
C SER A 41 -19.44 -12.63 -15.08
N SER A 42 -18.44 -13.45 -14.77
CA SER A 42 -18.07 -14.59 -15.63
C SER A 42 -18.29 -15.93 -14.96
N ASN A 43 -19.03 -16.80 -15.66
CA ASN A 43 -19.27 -18.17 -15.22
C ASN A 43 -17.94 -18.95 -15.06
N ASN A 44 -17.47 -19.11 -13.81
CA ASN A 44 -16.35 -19.97 -13.41
C ASN A 44 -14.92 -19.58 -13.87
N THR A 45 -14.67 -18.38 -14.35
CA THR A 45 -13.31 -17.97 -14.78
C THR A 45 -12.38 -17.71 -13.59
N ILE A 46 -12.93 -17.32 -12.45
CA ILE A 46 -12.21 -17.08 -11.20
C ILE A 46 -12.76 -17.99 -10.11
N SER A 47 -11.87 -18.75 -9.48
CA SER A 47 -12.27 -19.56 -8.32
C SER A 47 -12.38 -18.71 -7.06
N PHE A 48 -13.29 -19.08 -6.16
CA PHE A 48 -13.43 -18.41 -4.86
C PHE A 48 -12.13 -18.45 -4.03
N LYS A 49 -11.36 -19.55 -4.14
CA LYS A 49 -10.05 -19.66 -3.50
C LYS A 49 -9.05 -18.60 -3.99
N PHE A 50 -9.04 -18.35 -5.30
CA PHE A 50 -8.18 -17.30 -5.89
C PHE A 50 -8.59 -15.91 -5.37
N LEU A 51 -9.89 -15.64 -5.27
CA LEU A 51 -10.41 -14.37 -4.76
C LEU A 51 -9.97 -14.12 -3.31
N ILE A 52 -10.08 -15.15 -2.43
CA ILE A 52 -9.61 -15.04 -1.05
C ILE A 52 -8.09 -14.85 -1.00
N PHE A 53 -7.33 -15.59 -1.80
CA PHE A 53 -5.87 -15.48 -1.81
C PHE A 53 -5.40 -14.06 -2.20
N THR A 54 -5.99 -13.51 -3.26
CA THR A 54 -5.67 -12.13 -3.69
C THR A 54 -6.15 -11.07 -2.71
N LEU A 55 -7.25 -11.31 -1.98
CA LEU A 55 -7.70 -10.46 -0.88
C LEU A 55 -6.68 -10.41 0.25
N ILE A 56 -6.21 -11.59 0.69
CA ILE A 56 -5.20 -11.68 1.76
C ILE A 56 -3.94 -10.91 1.37
N ILE A 57 -3.45 -11.09 0.13
CA ILE A 57 -2.31 -10.34 -0.40
C ILE A 57 -2.58 -8.84 -0.31
N SER A 58 -3.75 -8.39 -0.78
CA SER A 58 -4.13 -6.97 -0.78
C SER A 58 -4.14 -6.37 0.62
N ILE A 59 -4.69 -7.10 1.60
CA ILE A 59 -4.73 -6.68 3.00
C ILE A 59 -3.32 -6.62 3.59
N LEU A 60 -2.46 -7.61 3.31
CA LEU A 60 -1.08 -7.62 3.80
C LEU A 60 -0.29 -6.40 3.31
N PHE A 61 -0.44 -6.02 2.04
CA PHE A 61 0.21 -4.83 1.50
C PHE A 61 -0.36 -3.54 2.06
N PHE A 62 -1.67 -3.47 2.30
CA PHE A 62 -2.29 -2.33 2.96
C PHE A 62 -1.78 -2.14 4.39
N LEU A 63 -1.71 -3.22 5.17
CA LEU A 63 -1.14 -3.19 6.51
C LEU A 63 0.37 -2.84 6.48
N GLY A 64 1.08 -3.29 5.46
CA GLY A 64 2.49 -3.00 5.25
C GLY A 64 2.79 -1.49 5.23
N ASP A 65 1.90 -0.66 4.72
CA ASP A 65 2.07 0.81 4.67
C ASP A 65 2.26 1.43 6.07
N PHE A 66 1.63 0.85 7.06
CA PHE A 66 1.75 1.32 8.45
C PHE A 66 2.92 0.64 9.18
N PHE A 67 3.13 -0.64 8.96
CA PHE A 67 4.12 -1.41 9.73
C PHE A 67 5.54 -1.27 9.19
N LEU A 68 5.74 -1.18 7.88
CA LEU A 68 7.08 -1.08 7.28
C LEU A 68 7.90 0.12 7.79
N PRO A 69 7.36 1.34 7.85
CA PRO A 69 8.10 2.48 8.39
C PRO A 69 8.49 2.29 9.86
N LEU A 70 7.61 1.70 10.68
CA LEU A 70 7.88 1.44 12.10
C LEU A 70 8.98 0.40 12.30
N ILE A 71 8.93 -0.69 11.53
CA ILE A 71 9.93 -1.77 11.57
C ILE A 71 11.28 -1.22 11.08
N THR A 72 11.28 -0.43 10.04
CA THR A 72 12.50 0.16 9.47
C THR A 72 13.10 1.17 10.44
N ALA A 73 12.32 2.07 11.01
CA ALA A 73 12.78 2.99 12.04
C ALA A 73 13.43 2.25 13.19
N LYS A 74 12.85 1.15 13.68
CA LYS A 74 13.41 0.30 14.71
C LYS A 74 14.75 -0.30 14.31
N LYS A 75 14.90 -0.81 13.09
CA LYS A 75 16.16 -1.38 12.58
C LYS A 75 17.29 -0.35 12.50
N PHE A 76 16.96 0.90 12.20
CA PHE A 76 17.92 2.00 12.19
C PHE A 76 18.16 2.61 13.57
N GLY A 77 17.75 1.90 14.63
CA GLY A 77 18.05 2.28 16.00
C GLY A 77 17.17 3.37 16.55
N SER A 78 15.96 3.56 16.03
CA SER A 78 14.99 4.49 16.61
C SER A 78 14.67 4.11 18.06
N SER A 79 14.51 5.12 18.90
CA SER A 79 14.08 4.94 20.29
C SER A 79 12.60 4.51 20.36
N LYS A 80 12.16 4.01 21.51
CA LYS A 80 10.74 3.73 21.73
C LYS A 80 9.85 4.96 21.49
N LYS A 81 10.32 6.14 21.91
CA LYS A 81 9.62 7.42 21.68
C LYS A 81 9.63 7.81 20.21
N GLY A 82 10.73 7.56 19.49
CA GLY A 82 10.84 7.78 18.05
C GLY A 82 9.90 6.88 17.27
N ILE A 83 9.81 5.59 17.61
CA ILE A 83 8.87 4.64 16.97
C ILE A 83 7.42 5.05 17.22
N LEU A 84 7.06 5.41 18.45
CA LEU A 84 5.73 5.90 18.79
C LEU A 84 5.42 7.22 18.03
N GLY A 85 6.38 8.13 18.00
CA GLY A 85 6.27 9.37 17.24
C GLY A 85 6.05 9.12 15.75
N THR A 86 6.82 8.19 15.15
CA THR A 86 6.62 7.78 13.76
C THR A 86 5.20 7.24 13.54
N GLY A 87 4.72 6.36 14.42
CA GLY A 87 3.37 5.78 14.31
C GLY A 87 2.27 6.82 14.42
N ILE A 88 2.34 7.69 15.42
CA ILE A 88 1.39 8.79 15.61
C ILE A 88 1.46 9.76 14.41
N GLY A 89 2.68 10.10 13.97
CA GLY A 89 2.91 10.96 12.83
C GLY A 89 2.34 10.39 11.53
N LEU A 90 2.55 9.09 11.26
CA LEU A 90 1.93 8.39 10.11
C LEU A 90 0.41 8.51 10.15
N PHE A 91 -0.18 8.21 11.30
CA PHE A 91 -1.63 8.22 11.46
C PHE A 91 -2.22 9.63 11.29
N LEU A 92 -1.72 10.61 12.03
CA LEU A 92 -2.18 11.99 11.93
C LEU A 92 -1.88 12.58 10.56
N GLY A 93 -0.69 12.33 10.02
CA GLY A 93 -0.31 12.79 8.69
C GLY A 93 -1.24 12.28 7.60
N PHE A 94 -1.60 11.00 7.65
CA PHE A 94 -2.56 10.41 6.73
C PHE A 94 -3.92 11.12 6.75
N PHE A 95 -4.45 11.42 7.94
CA PHE A 95 -5.75 12.07 8.07
C PHE A 95 -5.74 13.55 7.67
N ILE A 96 -4.61 14.26 7.84
CA ILE A 96 -4.51 15.71 7.56
C ILE A 96 -4.18 15.97 6.09
N LEU A 97 -3.18 15.28 5.55
CA LEU A 97 -2.61 15.53 4.21
C LEU A 97 -2.67 14.29 3.30
N GLY A 98 -3.42 13.28 3.72
CA GLY A 98 -3.51 12.02 2.99
C GLY A 98 -2.10 11.40 2.86
N PRO A 99 -1.73 11.03 1.67
CA PRO A 99 -0.54 10.27 1.38
C PRO A 99 0.78 10.97 1.51
N VAL A 100 0.79 12.24 1.13
CA VAL A 100 1.95 13.10 1.37
C VAL A 100 2.14 13.23 2.89
N GLY A 101 1.03 13.26 3.63
CA GLY A 101 1.03 13.25 5.08
C GLY A 101 1.60 12.00 5.71
N LEU A 102 1.51 10.82 5.08
CA LEU A 102 2.18 9.61 5.57
C LEU A 102 3.70 9.82 5.63
N ILE A 103 4.29 10.36 4.57
CA ILE A 103 5.74 10.59 4.51
C ILE A 103 6.14 11.69 5.49
N LEU A 104 5.49 12.85 5.39
CA LEU A 104 5.80 14.00 6.25
C LEU A 104 5.51 13.70 7.72
N GLY A 105 4.39 13.05 8.01
CA GLY A 105 4.01 12.65 9.35
C GLY A 105 4.97 11.64 9.97
N ALA A 106 5.39 10.63 9.20
CA ALA A 106 6.42 9.70 9.67
C ALA A 106 7.73 10.41 10.02
N CYS A 107 8.19 11.33 9.15
CA CYS A 107 9.41 12.08 9.37
C CYS A 107 9.29 13.04 10.58
N ILE A 108 8.24 13.84 10.63
CA ILE A 108 8.03 14.80 11.73
C ILE A 108 7.85 14.05 13.05
N GLY A 109 7.05 12.98 13.04
CA GLY A 109 6.81 12.16 14.22
C GLY A 109 8.08 11.47 14.73
N ALA A 110 8.89 10.90 13.82
CA ALA A 110 10.20 10.34 14.16
C ALA A 110 11.13 11.40 14.76
N PHE A 111 11.21 12.57 14.12
CA PHE A 111 12.05 13.67 14.55
C PHE A 111 11.68 14.16 15.94
N VAL A 112 10.42 14.46 16.19
CA VAL A 112 9.91 14.90 17.50
C VAL A 112 10.15 13.82 18.56
N GLY A 113 9.85 12.55 18.25
CA GLY A 113 10.06 11.44 19.18
C GLY A 113 11.52 11.23 19.57
N GLU A 114 12.47 11.43 18.65
CA GLU A 114 13.89 11.31 18.91
C GLU A 114 14.46 12.51 19.68
N ILE A 115 13.97 13.74 19.43
CA ILE A 115 14.32 14.92 20.24
C ILE A 115 13.90 14.71 21.70
N ILE A 116 12.67 14.23 21.93
CA ILE A 116 12.18 13.94 23.28
C ILE A 116 13.04 12.87 23.99
N ASN A 117 13.73 12.04 23.23
CA ASN A 117 14.65 11.03 23.75
C ASN A 117 16.12 11.49 23.83
N ASN A 118 16.39 12.77 23.61
CA ASN A 118 17.74 13.39 23.68
C ASN A 118 18.79 12.73 22.75
N LYS A 119 18.38 12.22 21.58
CA LYS A 119 19.32 11.70 20.59
C LYS A 119 20.07 12.82 19.86
N ARG A 120 21.31 12.54 19.45
CA ARG A 120 22.13 13.46 18.65
C ARG A 120 21.65 13.50 17.21
N GLY A 121 21.82 14.67 16.56
CA GLY A 121 21.30 14.98 15.22
C GLY A 121 21.67 13.97 14.14
N ASP A 122 22.92 13.47 14.13
CA ASP A 122 23.39 12.53 13.10
C ASP A 122 22.59 11.21 13.08
N LYS A 123 22.21 10.69 14.28
CA LYS A 123 21.38 9.50 14.38
C LYS A 123 19.94 9.75 13.96
N ILE A 124 19.44 10.97 14.18
CA ILE A 124 18.09 11.36 13.78
C ILE A 124 18.00 11.38 12.25
N LEU A 125 18.98 11.96 11.55
CA LEU A 125 19.00 11.96 10.09
C LEU A 125 18.95 10.56 9.49
N GLY A 126 19.71 9.61 10.04
CA GLY A 126 19.66 8.21 9.57
C GLY A 126 18.27 7.59 9.72
N ILE A 127 17.55 7.87 10.81
CA ILE A 127 16.18 7.38 11.04
C ILE A 127 15.20 8.01 10.08
N LEU A 128 15.32 9.32 9.80
CA LEU A 128 14.46 10.00 8.85
C LEU A 128 14.62 9.44 7.43
N VAL A 129 15.86 9.29 6.97
CA VAL A 129 16.16 8.68 5.66
C VAL A 129 15.62 7.26 5.59
N ALA A 130 15.79 6.46 6.64
CA ALA A 130 15.24 5.11 6.71
C ALA A 130 13.71 5.08 6.61
N SER A 131 13.03 6.02 7.24
CA SER A 131 11.56 6.14 7.16
C SER A 131 11.10 6.48 5.75
N ILE A 132 11.79 7.39 5.05
CA ILE A 132 11.50 7.73 3.66
C ILE A 132 11.72 6.51 2.75
N ILE A 133 12.84 5.82 2.89
CA ILE A 133 13.13 4.60 2.09
C ILE A 133 12.06 3.54 2.32
N ALA A 134 11.60 3.35 3.56
CA ALA A 134 10.55 2.38 3.86
C ALA A 134 9.24 2.70 3.13
N VAL A 135 8.81 3.97 3.13
CA VAL A 135 7.59 4.39 2.43
C VAL A 135 7.75 4.21 0.92
N LEU A 136 8.88 4.63 0.35
CA LEU A 136 9.15 4.47 -1.10
C LEU A 136 9.19 2.99 -1.49
N SER A 137 9.80 2.13 -0.68
CA SER A 137 9.81 0.69 -0.92
C SER A 137 8.39 0.10 -0.92
N GLY A 138 7.53 0.57 -0.02
CA GLY A 138 6.12 0.19 0.02
C GLY A 138 5.38 0.57 -1.27
N ILE A 139 5.62 1.77 -1.81
CA ILE A 139 5.05 2.22 -3.09
C ILE A 139 5.46 1.29 -4.23
N ILE A 140 6.75 0.99 -4.34
CA ILE A 140 7.28 0.11 -5.41
C ILE A 140 6.68 -1.29 -5.31
N LEU A 141 6.64 -1.86 -4.11
CA LEU A 141 6.08 -3.20 -3.89
C LEU A 141 4.59 -3.27 -4.26
N LYS A 142 3.80 -2.27 -3.87
CA LYS A 142 2.38 -2.19 -4.24
C LYS A 142 2.19 -2.06 -5.75
N PHE A 143 3.01 -1.25 -6.39
CA PHE A 143 2.99 -1.11 -7.85
C PHE A 143 3.24 -2.45 -8.54
N LEU A 144 4.27 -3.20 -8.11
CA LEU A 144 4.58 -4.52 -8.67
C LEU A 144 3.40 -5.50 -8.48
N VAL A 145 2.80 -5.54 -7.29
CA VAL A 145 1.65 -6.41 -7.03
C VAL A 145 0.44 -6.02 -7.88
N SER A 146 0.14 -4.73 -7.98
CA SER A 146 -0.98 -4.25 -8.82
C SER A 146 -0.72 -4.51 -10.30
N LEU A 147 0.54 -4.45 -10.74
CA LEU A 147 0.95 -4.82 -12.10
C LEU A 147 0.71 -6.32 -12.36
N VAL A 148 1.10 -7.17 -11.43
CA VAL A 148 0.81 -8.62 -11.51
C VAL A 148 -0.70 -8.86 -11.56
N PHE A 149 -1.48 -8.16 -10.75
CA PHE A 149 -2.94 -8.25 -10.78
C PHE A 149 -3.52 -7.84 -12.14
N LEU A 150 -2.97 -6.78 -12.77
CA LEU A 150 -3.36 -6.38 -14.13
C LEU A 150 -3.10 -7.50 -15.13
N PHE A 151 -1.91 -8.10 -15.14
CA PHE A 151 -1.58 -9.20 -16.06
C PHE A 151 -2.50 -10.41 -15.87
N ILE A 152 -2.75 -10.82 -14.62
CA ILE A 152 -3.66 -11.93 -14.31
C ILE A 152 -5.08 -11.60 -14.79
N TYR A 153 -5.53 -10.36 -14.58
CA TYR A 153 -6.85 -9.93 -15.01
C TYR A 153 -7.02 -10.01 -16.53
N LEU A 154 -6.02 -9.50 -17.27
CA LEU A 154 -6.01 -9.58 -18.74
C LEU A 154 -5.99 -11.04 -19.23
N GLU A 155 -5.18 -11.91 -18.62
CA GLU A 155 -5.17 -13.35 -18.94
C GLU A 155 -6.55 -13.98 -18.74
N LYS A 156 -7.24 -13.63 -17.66
CA LYS A 156 -8.59 -14.15 -17.39
C LYS A 156 -9.61 -13.66 -18.40
N ILE A 157 -9.55 -12.38 -18.80
CA ILE A 157 -10.43 -11.85 -19.86
C ILE A 157 -10.17 -12.55 -21.19
N ILE A 158 -8.90 -12.70 -21.59
CA ILE A 158 -8.55 -13.39 -22.84
C ILE A 158 -9.15 -14.81 -22.85
N LYS A 159 -9.04 -15.56 -21.76
CA LYS A 159 -9.63 -16.91 -21.65
C LYS A 159 -11.17 -16.97 -21.68
N ILE A 160 -11.83 -15.85 -21.51
CA ILE A 160 -13.30 -15.76 -21.65
C ILE A 160 -13.71 -15.69 -23.12
N TYR A 161 -12.88 -15.05 -23.96
CA TYR A 161 -13.20 -14.73 -25.33
C TYR A 161 -12.49 -15.61 -26.38
N PHE A 162 -11.40 -16.23 -25.99
CA PHE A 162 -10.60 -17.15 -26.82
C PHE A 162 -10.42 -18.50 -26.16
#